data_817ed161534f4ccd8e2e95060d60089b
#
_entry.id   817ed161534f4ccd8e2e95060d60089b
#
_cell.length_a   1.000
_cell.length_b   1.000
_cell.length_c   1.000
_cell.angle_alpha   90.00
_cell.angle_beta   90.00
_cell.angle_gamma   90.00
#
_symmetry.space_group_name_H-M   'P 1'
#
loop_
_entity.id
_entity.type
_entity.pdbx_description
1 polymer ?
#
loop_
_entity_poly.entity_id
_entity_poly.type
_entity_poly.pdbx_seq_one_letter_code
_entity_poly.pdbx_strand_id
1 'polypeptide(L)'
;MHVGAKAVYSLISQESTGDSDGNPPVFAPPALRVPGEGKDGKPLVIYQTPSILSYLGDKLGLAGDDEAEKAWVLSHTLTALDLNNEAHDTHHPVAVSDYYENQKEESLKKAKEFRENRIPKFFGFFERVLKGNQDKGKGKYLVGDSLSLADLTLWHVLSGLEFAFPQELKARKGEYELLFGTFHESVKEQSRLKEYLASDRRKPFSMGIFRHYPELDRQ
;
A
#
# COMPACT_ATOMS: atom_id res chain seq x y z
N MET A 1 17.77 8.74 17.74
CA MET A 1 17.58 7.31 17.41
C MET A 1 18.07 7.00 15.99
N HIS A 2 19.37 7.03 15.72
CA HIS A 2 19.93 6.82 14.36
C HIS A 2 20.81 5.56 14.23
N VAL A 3 20.94 4.78 15.28
CA VAL A 3 21.83 3.60 15.29
C VAL A 3 21.25 2.42 14.47
N GLY A 4 19.93 2.35 14.33
CA GLY A 4 19.28 1.27 13.57
C GLY A 4 19.38 1.40 12.05
N ALA A 5 19.45 2.62 11.52
CA ALA A 5 19.48 2.86 10.07
C ALA A 5 20.79 2.31 9.43
N LYS A 6 21.95 2.57 10.03
CA LYS A 6 23.24 2.09 9.48
C LYS A 6 23.31 0.56 9.37
N ALA A 7 22.79 -0.16 10.37
CA ALA A 7 22.81 -1.63 10.38
C ALA A 7 21.91 -2.23 9.28
N VAL A 8 20.80 -1.57 8.94
CA VAL A 8 19.92 -2.00 7.84
C VAL A 8 20.53 -1.66 6.48
N TYR A 9 21.16 -0.50 6.33
CA TYR A 9 21.81 -0.11 5.07
C TYR A 9 22.96 -1.04 4.67
N SER A 10 23.70 -1.60 5.63
CA SER A 10 24.74 -2.60 5.33
C SER A 10 24.17 -3.90 4.74
N LEU A 11 22.94 -4.25 5.08
CA LEU A 11 22.25 -5.42 4.51
C LEU A 11 21.74 -5.18 3.08
N ILE A 12 21.52 -3.93 2.69
CA ILE A 12 21.04 -3.54 1.35
C ILE A 12 22.18 -3.46 0.33
N SER A 13 23.45 -3.47 0.77
CA SER A 13 24.62 -3.47 -0.12
C SER A 13 24.58 -4.67 -1.09
N GLN A 14 24.94 -4.43 -2.35
CA GLN A 14 25.04 -5.51 -3.36
C GLN A 14 26.08 -6.59 -3.00
N GLU A 15 27.02 -6.27 -2.14
CA GLU A 15 28.04 -7.20 -1.63
C GLU A 15 27.59 -7.93 -0.35
N SER A 16 26.41 -7.59 0.21
CA SER A 16 25.94 -8.18 1.46
C SER A 16 25.56 -9.64 1.25
N THR A 17 26.07 -10.49 2.14
CA THR A 17 25.64 -11.90 2.27
C THR A 17 24.79 -12.12 3.54
N GLY A 18 24.44 -11.04 4.22
CA GLY A 18 23.76 -11.03 5.50
C GLY A 18 24.58 -10.36 6.60
N ASP A 19 24.13 -10.45 7.86
CA ASP A 19 24.83 -9.89 9.01
C ASP A 19 25.22 -10.96 10.03
N SER A 20 26.03 -10.55 11.04
CA SER A 20 26.45 -11.41 12.16
C SER A 20 25.28 -11.82 13.07
N ASP A 21 24.12 -11.20 12.95
CA ASP A 21 22.90 -11.51 13.70
C ASP A 21 22.07 -12.61 13.02
N GLY A 22 22.49 -13.06 11.83
CA GLY A 22 21.84 -14.13 11.06
C GLY A 22 20.72 -13.63 10.15
N ASN A 23 20.60 -12.33 9.93
CA ASN A 23 19.65 -11.79 8.97
C ASN A 23 20.19 -11.95 7.53
N PRO A 24 19.34 -12.33 6.56
CA PRO A 24 19.72 -12.41 5.16
C PRO A 24 19.98 -11.02 4.55
N PRO A 25 20.60 -10.95 3.36
CA PRO A 25 20.66 -9.71 2.60
C PRO A 25 19.26 -9.13 2.37
N VAL A 26 19.17 -7.80 2.36
CA VAL A 26 17.91 -7.07 2.10
C VAL A 26 17.96 -6.49 0.69
N PHE A 27 16.99 -6.81 -0.14
CA PHE A 27 16.97 -6.37 -1.53
C PHE A 27 16.86 -4.84 -1.67
N ALA A 28 15.93 -4.23 -0.94
CA ALA A 28 15.66 -2.79 -0.98
C ALA A 28 14.84 -2.33 0.24
N PRO A 29 14.85 -1.03 0.56
CA PRO A 29 13.91 -0.47 1.53
C PRO A 29 12.44 -0.54 1.00
N PRO A 30 11.45 -0.58 1.89
CA PRO A 30 11.58 -0.48 3.35
C PRO A 30 12.07 -1.77 4.01
N ALA A 31 12.71 -1.61 5.18
CA ALA A 31 13.03 -2.72 6.05
C ALA A 31 12.66 -2.36 7.51
N LEU A 32 12.12 -3.34 8.23
CA LEU A 32 11.76 -3.24 9.63
C LEU A 32 12.79 -4.00 10.46
N ARG A 33 13.44 -3.32 11.40
CA ARG A 33 14.33 -3.95 12.39
C ARG A 33 13.63 -4.06 13.73
N VAL A 34 13.49 -5.28 14.23
CA VAL A 34 12.83 -5.59 15.49
C VAL A 34 13.86 -6.12 16.50
N PRO A 35 14.18 -5.36 17.54
CA PRO A 35 15.14 -5.81 18.57
C PRO A 35 14.65 -7.06 19.29
N GLY A 36 15.53 -8.05 19.47
CA GLY A 36 15.26 -9.22 20.30
C GLY A 36 14.37 -10.30 19.68
N GLU A 37 13.81 -10.09 18.49
CA GLU A 37 12.86 -11.02 17.87
C GLU A 37 13.52 -11.99 16.84
N GLY A 38 14.81 -11.85 16.63
CA GLY A 38 15.57 -12.76 15.76
C GLY A 38 16.09 -13.99 16.53
N LYS A 39 16.87 -14.81 15.83
CA LYS A 39 17.47 -16.00 16.40
C LYS A 39 18.36 -15.64 17.60
N ASP A 40 18.27 -16.43 18.66
CA ASP A 40 19.04 -16.27 19.91
C ASP A 40 18.87 -14.88 20.57
N GLY A 41 17.69 -14.26 20.43
CA GLY A 41 17.39 -12.94 20.99
C GLY A 41 18.09 -11.78 20.26
N LYS A 42 18.65 -12.02 19.08
CA LYS A 42 19.26 -11.01 18.23
C LYS A 42 18.18 -10.17 17.50
N PRO A 43 18.54 -9.05 16.88
CA PRO A 43 17.59 -8.30 16.07
C PRO A 43 17.10 -9.10 14.85
N LEU A 44 15.81 -9.03 14.57
CA LEU A 44 15.20 -9.52 13.32
C LEU A 44 15.11 -8.38 12.32
N VAL A 45 15.49 -8.60 11.05
CA VAL A 45 15.25 -7.66 9.96
C VAL A 45 14.28 -8.29 8.95
N ILE A 46 13.17 -7.61 8.73
CA ILE A 46 12.13 -8.00 7.78
C ILE A 46 12.11 -6.97 6.65
N TYR A 47 12.06 -7.42 5.43
CA TYR A 47 11.92 -6.56 4.25
C TYR A 47 10.76 -7.05 3.35
N GLN A 48 10.44 -6.33 2.29
CA GLN A 48 9.21 -6.43 1.51
C GLN A 48 7.99 -5.94 2.29
N THR A 49 7.33 -4.95 1.74
CA THR A 49 6.14 -4.33 2.37
C THR A 49 5.10 -5.36 2.82
N PRO A 50 4.72 -6.39 2.00
CA PRO A 50 3.75 -7.38 2.45
C PRO A 50 4.21 -8.17 3.69
N SER A 51 5.48 -8.55 3.75
CA SER A 51 6.04 -9.29 4.88
C SER A 51 6.07 -8.44 6.17
N ILE A 52 6.45 -7.16 6.02
CA ILE A 52 6.43 -6.21 7.14
C ILE A 52 4.99 -6.03 7.65
N LEU A 53 4.02 -5.85 6.74
CA LEU A 53 2.62 -5.68 7.09
C LEU A 53 2.06 -6.93 7.78
N SER A 54 2.34 -8.14 7.26
CA SER A 54 1.91 -9.39 7.87
C SER A 54 2.43 -9.53 9.29
N TYR A 55 3.74 -9.29 9.51
CA TYR A 55 4.34 -9.31 10.84
C TYR A 55 3.71 -8.29 11.79
N LEU A 56 3.50 -7.06 11.34
CA LEU A 56 2.87 -6.02 12.16
C LEU A 56 1.39 -6.30 12.41
N GLY A 57 0.70 -6.95 11.47
CA GLY A 57 -0.69 -7.33 11.61
C GLY A 57 -0.94 -8.25 12.80
N ASP A 58 -0.15 -9.29 12.91
CA ASP A 58 -0.20 -10.22 14.04
C ASP A 58 0.13 -9.52 15.36
N LYS A 59 1.16 -8.66 15.39
CA LYS A 59 1.57 -7.93 16.60
C LYS A 59 0.57 -6.86 17.05
N LEU A 60 -0.21 -6.31 16.14
CA LEU A 60 -1.12 -5.18 16.40
C LEU A 60 -2.60 -5.58 16.42
N GLY A 61 -2.93 -6.86 16.20
CA GLY A 61 -4.31 -7.33 16.10
C GLY A 61 -5.04 -6.80 14.86
N LEU A 62 -4.33 -6.68 13.73
CA LEU A 62 -4.84 -6.16 12.45
C LEU A 62 -4.80 -7.21 11.33
N ALA A 63 -4.55 -8.48 11.66
CA ALA A 63 -4.43 -9.55 10.67
C ALA A 63 -5.75 -10.31 10.39
N GLY A 64 -6.79 -10.12 11.21
CA GLY A 64 -8.02 -10.92 11.24
C GLY A 64 -8.04 -11.85 12.44
N ASP A 65 -9.23 -12.35 12.79
CA ASP A 65 -9.48 -13.07 14.05
C ASP A 65 -9.23 -14.59 13.93
N ASP A 66 -9.35 -15.15 12.73
CA ASP A 66 -9.10 -16.56 12.45
C ASP A 66 -8.21 -16.77 11.20
N GLU A 67 -7.83 -18.01 10.92
CA GLU A 67 -6.94 -18.35 9.80
C GLU A 67 -7.56 -18.01 8.43
N ALA A 68 -8.87 -18.08 8.28
CA ALA A 68 -9.53 -17.70 7.03
C ALA A 68 -9.52 -16.19 6.84
N GLU A 69 -9.83 -15.43 7.88
CA GLU A 69 -9.75 -13.96 7.86
C GLU A 69 -8.32 -13.48 7.61
N LYS A 70 -7.32 -14.08 8.25
CA LYS A 70 -5.90 -13.79 7.98
C LYS A 70 -5.52 -13.98 6.52
N ALA A 71 -5.97 -15.08 5.91
CA ALA A 71 -5.72 -15.35 4.50
C ALA A 71 -6.42 -14.31 3.60
N TRP A 72 -7.65 -13.90 3.92
CA TRP A 72 -8.37 -12.88 3.16
C TRP A 72 -7.77 -11.48 3.36
N VAL A 73 -7.39 -11.09 4.58
CA VAL A 73 -6.68 -9.84 4.85
C VAL A 73 -5.38 -9.77 4.03
N LEU A 74 -4.59 -10.85 4.02
CA LEU A 74 -3.36 -10.89 3.21
C LEU A 74 -3.68 -10.78 1.71
N SER A 75 -4.68 -11.52 1.21
CA SER A 75 -5.08 -11.49 -0.20
C SER A 75 -5.52 -10.08 -0.65
N HIS A 76 -6.34 -9.41 0.15
CA HIS A 76 -6.78 -8.04 -0.17
C HIS A 76 -5.65 -7.02 -0.04
N THR A 77 -4.74 -7.21 0.93
CA THR A 77 -3.51 -6.40 1.04
C THR A 77 -2.65 -6.52 -0.22
N LEU A 78 -2.40 -7.73 -0.70
CA LEU A 78 -1.62 -7.98 -1.92
C LEU A 78 -2.32 -7.38 -3.15
N THR A 79 -3.64 -7.53 -3.27
CA THR A 79 -4.41 -6.92 -4.37
C THR A 79 -4.33 -5.38 -4.34
N ALA A 80 -4.36 -4.76 -3.17
CA ALA A 80 -4.16 -3.32 -3.05
C ALA A 80 -2.73 -2.90 -3.43
N LEU A 81 -1.73 -3.71 -3.10
CA LEU A 81 -0.34 -3.48 -3.50
C LEU A 81 -0.11 -3.69 -5.00
N ASP A 82 -0.85 -4.58 -5.66
CA ASP A 82 -0.85 -4.69 -7.13
C ASP A 82 -1.34 -3.39 -7.76
N LEU A 83 -2.45 -2.81 -7.26
CA LEU A 83 -2.94 -1.51 -7.71
C LEU A 83 -1.91 -0.39 -7.48
N ASN A 84 -1.20 -0.40 -6.35
CA ASN A 84 -0.09 0.52 -6.06
C ASN A 84 1.03 0.41 -7.11
N ASN A 85 1.42 -0.81 -7.47
CA ASN A 85 2.47 -1.05 -8.45
C ASN A 85 2.03 -0.60 -9.86
N GLU A 86 0.80 -0.91 -10.25
CA GLU A 86 0.27 -0.46 -11.54
C GLU A 86 0.18 1.07 -11.62
N ALA A 87 -0.11 1.76 -10.51
CA ALA A 87 -0.06 3.23 -10.47
C ALA A 87 1.37 3.76 -10.68
N HIS A 88 2.38 3.15 -10.05
CA HIS A 88 3.78 3.48 -10.28
C HIS A 88 4.17 3.30 -11.75
N ASP A 89 3.76 2.20 -12.38
CA ASP A 89 4.10 1.87 -13.76
C ASP A 89 3.50 2.85 -14.79
N THR A 90 2.54 3.69 -14.40
CA THR A 90 2.02 4.74 -15.30
C THR A 90 3.07 5.79 -15.66
N HIS A 91 4.05 6.02 -14.78
CA HIS A 91 5.11 7.00 -15.01
C HIS A 91 6.51 6.36 -15.17
N HIS A 92 6.62 5.05 -15.04
CA HIS A 92 7.82 4.25 -15.37
C HIS A 92 7.44 2.98 -16.16
N PRO A 93 6.79 3.13 -17.35
CA PRO A 93 6.23 1.97 -18.06
C PRO A 93 7.27 1.09 -18.77
N VAL A 94 8.44 1.62 -19.09
CA VAL A 94 9.50 0.92 -19.85
C VAL A 94 10.64 0.52 -18.94
N ALA A 95 11.20 1.48 -18.20
CA ALA A 95 12.35 1.24 -17.33
C ALA A 95 12.21 2.03 -16.02
N VAL A 96 12.28 1.30 -14.89
CA VAL A 96 12.19 1.90 -13.54
C VAL A 96 13.39 2.81 -13.25
N SER A 97 14.56 2.52 -13.82
CA SER A 97 15.79 3.30 -13.64
C SER A 97 15.89 4.54 -14.53
N ASP A 98 14.98 4.70 -15.49
CA ASP A 98 14.99 5.85 -16.39
C ASP A 98 14.04 6.95 -15.89
N TYR A 99 14.27 8.19 -16.34
CA TYR A 99 13.42 9.32 -15.99
C TYR A 99 12.10 9.30 -16.76
N TYR A 100 11.04 9.82 -16.13
CA TYR A 100 9.73 9.99 -16.77
C TYR A 100 9.82 10.73 -18.11
N GLU A 101 10.66 11.77 -18.18
CA GLU A 101 10.87 12.60 -19.36
C GLU A 101 11.29 11.83 -20.60
N ASN A 102 11.98 10.70 -20.42
CA ASN A 102 12.49 9.86 -21.51
C ASN A 102 11.47 8.82 -22.01
N GLN A 103 10.34 8.64 -21.29
CA GLN A 103 9.32 7.63 -21.58
C GLN A 103 7.88 8.18 -21.52
N LYS A 104 7.71 9.47 -21.82
CA LYS A 104 6.40 10.17 -21.77
C LYS A 104 5.34 9.56 -22.69
N GLU A 105 5.71 9.17 -23.90
CA GLU A 105 4.75 8.60 -24.86
C GLU A 105 4.20 7.26 -24.38
N GLU A 106 5.03 6.41 -23.84
CA GLU A 106 4.65 5.13 -23.26
C GLU A 106 3.84 5.34 -21.98
N SER A 107 4.21 6.34 -21.17
CA SER A 107 3.47 6.75 -19.97
C SER A 107 2.05 7.18 -20.28
N LEU A 108 1.84 7.96 -21.34
CA LEU A 108 0.51 8.34 -21.79
C LEU A 108 -0.37 7.13 -22.16
N LYS A 109 0.21 6.17 -22.89
CA LYS A 109 -0.48 4.92 -23.27
C LYS A 109 -0.80 4.07 -22.04
N LYS A 110 0.18 3.90 -21.14
CA LYS A 110 0.01 3.13 -19.91
C LYS A 110 -1.00 3.76 -18.96
N ALA A 111 -0.97 5.08 -18.78
CA ALA A 111 -1.91 5.79 -17.94
C ALA A 111 -3.34 5.75 -18.50
N LYS A 112 -3.50 5.83 -19.82
CA LYS A 112 -4.81 5.64 -20.46
C LYS A 112 -5.38 4.25 -20.16
N GLU A 113 -4.61 3.19 -20.40
CA GLU A 113 -5.03 1.82 -20.10
C GLU A 113 -5.34 1.63 -18.61
N PHE A 114 -4.49 2.17 -17.72
CA PHE A 114 -4.69 2.12 -16.28
C PHE A 114 -6.02 2.76 -15.87
N ARG A 115 -6.32 3.98 -16.35
CA ARG A 115 -7.56 4.70 -16.03
C ARG A 115 -8.81 4.03 -16.61
N GLU A 116 -8.73 3.55 -17.87
CA GLU A 116 -9.92 3.02 -18.59
C GLU A 116 -10.26 1.59 -18.20
N ASN A 117 -9.27 0.76 -17.87
CA ASN A 117 -9.46 -0.67 -17.66
C ASN A 117 -9.05 -1.13 -16.25
N ARG A 118 -7.92 -0.66 -15.72
CA ARG A 118 -7.38 -1.19 -14.46
C ARG A 118 -8.06 -0.60 -13.23
N ILE A 119 -8.17 0.71 -13.15
CA ILE A 119 -8.89 1.39 -12.05
C ILE A 119 -10.31 0.83 -11.89
N PRO A 120 -11.17 0.75 -12.95
CA PRO A 120 -12.50 0.17 -12.81
C PRO A 120 -12.51 -1.29 -12.35
N LYS A 121 -11.55 -2.09 -12.80
CA LYS A 121 -11.43 -3.48 -12.38
C LYS A 121 -11.15 -3.62 -10.88
N PHE A 122 -10.18 -2.87 -10.36
CA PHE A 122 -9.83 -2.89 -8.94
C PHE A 122 -10.95 -2.29 -8.07
N PHE A 123 -11.48 -1.15 -8.45
CA PHE A 123 -12.55 -0.50 -7.68
C PHE A 123 -13.81 -1.37 -7.64
N GLY A 124 -14.22 -1.94 -8.78
CA GLY A 124 -15.34 -2.85 -8.84
C GLY A 124 -15.10 -4.14 -8.05
N PHE A 125 -13.87 -4.63 -7.95
CA PHE A 125 -13.53 -5.76 -7.09
C PHE A 125 -13.73 -5.38 -5.61
N PHE A 126 -13.12 -4.30 -5.13
CA PHE A 126 -13.22 -3.88 -3.73
C PHE A 126 -14.64 -3.46 -3.34
N GLU A 127 -15.39 -2.83 -4.24
CA GLU A 127 -16.82 -2.52 -4.04
C GLU A 127 -17.62 -3.80 -3.76
N ARG A 128 -17.40 -4.89 -4.54
CA ARG A 128 -18.06 -6.18 -4.32
C ARG A 128 -17.61 -6.87 -3.03
N VAL A 129 -16.34 -6.74 -2.65
CA VAL A 129 -15.82 -7.25 -1.36
C VAL A 129 -16.55 -6.57 -0.21
N LEU A 130 -16.62 -5.24 -0.21
CA LEU A 130 -17.31 -4.45 0.81
C LEU A 130 -18.80 -4.80 0.86
N LYS A 131 -19.46 -4.90 -0.29
CA LYS A 131 -20.86 -5.32 -0.36
C LYS A 131 -21.07 -6.72 0.22
N GLY A 132 -20.24 -7.69 -0.17
CA GLY A 132 -20.34 -9.07 0.32
C GLY A 132 -20.11 -9.18 1.83
N ASN A 133 -19.26 -8.34 2.41
CA ASN A 133 -19.04 -8.28 3.85
C ASN A 133 -20.24 -7.61 4.56
N GLN A 134 -20.77 -6.53 4.01
CA GLN A 134 -21.94 -5.83 4.50
C GLN A 134 -23.20 -6.73 4.46
N ASP A 135 -23.42 -7.46 3.38
CA ASP A 135 -24.56 -8.37 3.21
C ASP A 135 -24.55 -9.51 4.26
N LYS A 136 -23.39 -9.83 4.84
CA LYS A 136 -23.22 -10.75 5.98
C LYS A 136 -23.42 -10.11 7.34
N GLY A 137 -23.78 -8.83 7.39
CA GLY A 137 -23.94 -8.07 8.63
C GLY A 137 -22.63 -7.71 9.33
N LYS A 138 -21.50 -7.84 8.63
CA LYS A 138 -20.15 -7.64 9.19
C LYS A 138 -19.67 -6.19 9.19
N GLY A 139 -20.33 -5.28 8.53
CA GLY A 139 -20.00 -3.87 8.60
C GLY A 139 -19.20 -3.35 7.40
N LYS A 140 -18.34 -2.38 7.64
CA LYS A 140 -17.78 -1.46 6.64
C LYS A 140 -16.31 -1.74 6.26
N TYR A 141 -15.76 -2.86 6.67
CA TYR A 141 -14.38 -3.26 6.41
C TYR A 141 -14.31 -4.32 5.30
N LEU A 142 -13.12 -4.57 4.78
CA LEU A 142 -12.89 -5.59 3.73
C LEU A 142 -13.08 -7.02 4.27
N VAL A 143 -12.74 -7.23 5.54
CA VAL A 143 -12.85 -8.54 6.20
C VAL A 143 -13.38 -8.34 7.62
N GLY A 144 -14.31 -9.19 8.06
CA GLY A 144 -14.80 -9.19 9.43
C GLY A 144 -15.48 -7.89 9.86
N ASP A 145 -15.45 -7.65 11.17
CA ASP A 145 -16.12 -6.52 11.83
C ASP A 145 -15.16 -5.42 12.28
N SER A 146 -13.86 -5.64 12.15
CA SER A 146 -12.81 -4.78 12.67
C SER A 146 -11.86 -4.30 11.59
N LEU A 147 -11.16 -3.18 11.87
CA LEU A 147 -10.13 -2.62 11.02
C LEU A 147 -8.97 -3.63 10.86
N SER A 148 -8.52 -3.83 9.63
CA SER A 148 -7.41 -4.71 9.29
C SER A 148 -6.29 -3.98 8.51
N LEU A 149 -5.18 -4.67 8.28
CA LEU A 149 -4.12 -4.18 7.40
C LEU A 149 -4.58 -3.98 5.97
N ALA A 150 -5.50 -4.81 5.48
CA ALA A 150 -6.06 -4.66 4.15
C ALA A 150 -6.77 -3.31 3.99
N ASP A 151 -7.53 -2.91 5.01
CA ASP A 151 -8.24 -1.62 5.01
C ASP A 151 -7.27 -0.44 4.99
N LEU A 152 -6.25 -0.46 5.84
CA LEU A 152 -5.24 0.60 5.89
C LEU A 152 -4.43 0.69 4.59
N THR A 153 -4.09 -0.46 4.00
CA THR A 153 -3.34 -0.52 2.74
C THR A 153 -4.17 0.01 1.59
N LEU A 154 -5.42 -0.46 1.45
CA LEU A 154 -6.32 0.02 0.40
C LEU A 154 -6.60 1.52 0.56
N TRP A 155 -6.89 1.98 1.78
CA TRP A 155 -7.09 3.40 2.06
C TRP A 155 -5.90 4.26 1.61
N HIS A 156 -4.67 3.82 1.92
CA HIS A 156 -3.47 4.52 1.50
C HIS A 156 -3.34 4.59 -0.03
N VAL A 157 -3.59 3.48 -0.71
CA VAL A 157 -3.52 3.42 -2.18
C VAL A 157 -4.59 4.32 -2.82
N LEU A 158 -5.83 4.29 -2.32
CA LEU A 158 -6.90 5.18 -2.81
C LEU A 158 -6.54 6.65 -2.62
N SER A 159 -6.00 7.02 -1.44
CA SER A 159 -5.54 8.39 -1.18
C SER A 159 -4.38 8.80 -2.09
N GLY A 160 -3.50 7.86 -2.43
CA GLY A 160 -2.43 8.07 -3.41
C GLY A 160 -2.95 8.28 -4.83
N LEU A 161 -3.98 7.51 -5.22
CA LEU A 161 -4.65 7.70 -6.52
C LEU A 161 -5.41 9.02 -6.59
N GLU A 162 -6.04 9.47 -5.50
CA GLU A 162 -6.66 10.81 -5.45
C GLU A 162 -5.65 11.94 -5.68
N PHE A 163 -4.42 11.76 -5.22
CA PHE A 163 -3.33 12.70 -5.49
C PHE A 163 -2.83 12.60 -6.93
N ALA A 164 -2.61 11.38 -7.45
CA ALA A 164 -2.00 11.17 -8.76
C ALA A 164 -2.97 11.43 -9.93
N PHE A 165 -4.26 11.06 -9.76
CA PHE A 165 -5.29 11.11 -10.79
C PHE A 165 -6.57 11.80 -10.28
N PRO A 166 -6.51 13.07 -9.84
CA PRO A 166 -7.64 13.75 -9.20
C PRO A 166 -8.88 13.87 -10.10
N GLN A 167 -8.72 14.08 -11.42
CA GLN A 167 -9.84 14.21 -12.33
C GLN A 167 -10.51 12.85 -12.61
N GLU A 168 -9.70 11.80 -12.79
CA GLU A 168 -10.22 10.44 -12.95
C GLU A 168 -11.02 9.99 -11.73
N LEU A 169 -10.46 10.21 -10.53
CA LEU A 169 -11.14 9.84 -9.28
C LEU A 169 -12.41 10.65 -9.06
N LYS A 170 -12.40 11.95 -9.37
CA LYS A 170 -13.58 12.81 -9.29
C LYS A 170 -14.70 12.30 -10.21
N ALA A 171 -14.37 11.85 -11.42
CA ALA A 171 -15.35 11.34 -12.36
C ALA A 171 -15.95 9.99 -11.94
N ARG A 172 -15.18 9.14 -11.24
CA ARG A 172 -15.59 7.75 -10.94
C ARG A 172 -16.12 7.50 -9.53
N LYS A 173 -15.84 8.35 -8.56
CA LYS A 173 -16.22 8.10 -7.16
C LYS A 173 -17.71 7.77 -6.97
N GLY A 174 -18.59 8.39 -7.76
CA GLY A 174 -20.03 8.14 -7.71
C GLY A 174 -20.46 6.75 -8.20
N GLU A 175 -19.59 6.02 -8.90
CA GLU A 175 -19.85 4.65 -9.37
C GLU A 175 -19.57 3.59 -8.28
N TYR A 176 -18.84 3.97 -7.18
CA TYR A 176 -18.35 3.09 -6.15
C TYR A 176 -18.64 3.66 -4.75
N GLU A 177 -19.92 3.65 -4.38
CA GLU A 177 -20.43 4.33 -3.18
C GLU A 177 -19.93 3.71 -1.86
N LEU A 178 -19.81 2.38 -1.81
CA LEU A 178 -19.27 1.72 -0.61
C LEU A 178 -17.79 2.01 -0.44
N LEU A 179 -17.03 2.00 -1.53
CA LEU A 179 -15.59 2.20 -1.51
C LEU A 179 -15.23 3.64 -1.12
N PHE A 180 -15.86 4.64 -1.69
CA PHE A 180 -15.51 6.05 -1.46
C PHE A 180 -16.41 6.76 -0.43
N GLY A 181 -17.71 6.47 -0.42
CA GLY A 181 -18.65 7.11 0.50
C GLY A 181 -18.61 6.54 1.91
N THR A 182 -18.46 5.22 2.05
CA THR A 182 -18.50 4.56 3.36
C THR A 182 -17.11 4.14 3.85
N PHE A 183 -16.42 3.30 3.08
CA PHE A 183 -15.16 2.70 3.48
C PHE A 183 -14.05 3.75 3.64
N HIS A 184 -13.73 4.50 2.58
CA HIS A 184 -12.61 5.44 2.57
C HIS A 184 -12.73 6.48 3.70
N GLU A 185 -13.92 7.06 3.89
CA GLU A 185 -14.18 8.02 4.96
C GLU A 185 -14.11 7.38 6.34
N SER A 186 -14.65 6.16 6.51
CA SER A 186 -14.65 5.50 7.82
C SER A 186 -13.26 5.06 8.28
N VAL A 187 -12.37 4.68 7.37
CA VAL A 187 -10.97 4.38 7.70
C VAL A 187 -10.22 5.65 8.07
N LYS A 188 -10.41 6.73 7.32
CA LYS A 188 -9.81 8.04 7.59
C LYS A 188 -10.16 8.58 8.99
N GLU A 189 -11.38 8.34 9.46
CA GLU A 189 -11.86 8.80 10.77
C GLU A 189 -11.39 7.91 11.94
N GLN A 190 -10.63 6.83 11.71
CA GLN A 190 -10.00 6.07 12.78
C GLN A 190 -9.08 6.96 13.61
N SER A 191 -9.25 7.00 14.93
CA SER A 191 -8.61 8.00 15.80
C SER A 191 -7.09 8.07 15.63
N ARG A 192 -6.40 6.93 15.65
CA ARG A 192 -4.94 6.87 15.47
C ARG A 192 -4.48 7.29 14.08
N LEU A 193 -5.25 6.97 13.03
CA LEU A 193 -4.94 7.41 11.67
C LEU A 193 -5.16 8.92 11.54
N LYS A 194 -6.27 9.44 12.07
CA LYS A 194 -6.58 10.87 12.09
C LYS A 194 -5.50 11.69 12.79
N GLU A 195 -5.05 11.23 13.98
CA GLU A 195 -3.93 11.83 14.70
C GLU A 195 -2.63 11.81 13.88
N TYR A 196 -2.32 10.69 13.23
CA TYR A 196 -1.16 10.58 12.35
C TYR A 196 -1.23 11.54 11.17
N LEU A 197 -2.38 11.62 10.49
CA LEU A 197 -2.58 12.51 9.34
C LEU A 197 -2.44 13.99 9.68
N ALA A 198 -2.80 14.39 10.92
CA ALA A 198 -2.63 15.75 11.44
C ALA A 198 -1.22 16.05 11.97
N SER A 199 -0.34 15.06 12.02
CA SER A 199 1.00 15.21 12.61
C SER A 199 2.08 15.50 11.57
N ASP A 200 3.21 16.11 11.99
CA ASP A 200 4.40 16.32 11.16
C ASP A 200 5.08 15.02 10.70
N ARG A 201 4.69 13.87 11.25
CA ARG A 201 5.15 12.55 10.81
C ARG A 201 4.59 12.18 9.44
N ARG A 202 3.39 12.68 9.10
CA ARG A 202 2.77 12.46 7.79
C ARG A 202 3.47 13.32 6.74
N LYS A 203 4.20 12.68 5.83
CA LYS A 203 4.78 13.37 4.68
C LYS A 203 3.72 13.50 3.57
N PRO A 204 3.64 14.65 2.88
CA PRO A 204 2.76 14.81 1.73
C PRO A 204 3.18 13.85 0.60
N PHE A 205 2.22 13.50 -0.25
CA PHE A 205 2.57 12.87 -1.52
C PHE A 205 3.41 13.82 -2.36
N SER A 206 4.38 13.28 -3.11
CA SER A 206 5.29 14.06 -3.93
C SER A 206 5.79 13.23 -5.12
N MET A 207 7.11 13.02 -5.25
CA MET A 207 7.74 12.26 -6.33
C MET A 207 8.05 10.79 -5.94
N GLY A 208 7.17 10.17 -5.15
CA GLY A 208 7.26 8.76 -4.76
C GLY A 208 6.56 7.82 -5.76
N ILE A 209 5.85 6.82 -5.21
CA ILE A 209 5.02 5.88 -5.99
C ILE A 209 3.87 6.62 -6.70
N PHE A 210 3.17 7.49 -5.98
CA PHE A 210 2.10 8.31 -6.53
C PHE A 210 2.68 9.65 -6.92
N ARG A 211 2.68 9.95 -8.23
CA ARG A 211 3.12 11.21 -8.82
C ARG A 211 1.98 11.84 -9.59
N HIS A 212 1.83 13.14 -9.44
CA HIS A 212 0.83 13.87 -10.22
C HIS A 212 1.47 14.48 -11.46
N TYR A 213 1.12 13.93 -12.62
CA TYR A 213 1.40 14.48 -13.93
C TYR A 213 0.06 14.79 -14.61
N PRO A 214 -0.30 16.07 -14.82
CA PRO A 214 -1.62 16.44 -15.37
C PRO A 214 -1.94 15.73 -16.68
N GLU A 215 -0.94 15.51 -17.54
CA GLU A 215 -1.09 14.84 -18.82
C GLU A 215 -1.40 13.35 -18.72
N LEU A 216 -1.11 12.71 -17.58
CA LEU A 216 -1.45 11.31 -17.32
C LEU A 216 -2.86 11.13 -16.75
N ASP A 217 -3.47 12.20 -16.23
CA ASP A 217 -4.83 12.17 -15.69
C ASP A 217 -5.88 12.24 -16.81
N ARG A 218 -7.15 12.18 -16.44
CA ARG A 218 -8.29 12.40 -17.33
C ARG A 218 -8.25 13.84 -17.86
N GLN A 219 -8.37 13.96 -19.19
CA GLN A 219 -8.47 15.24 -19.89
C GLN A 219 -9.95 15.65 -20.04
#